data_fa5f807220022d71e2eaf22521187098
#
_entry.id   fa5f807220022d71e2eaf22521187098
#
_cell.length_a   1.000
_cell.length_b   1.000
_cell.length_c   1.000
_cell.angle_alpha   90.00
_cell.angle_beta   90.00
_cell.angle_gamma   90.00
#
_symmetry.space_group_name_H-M   'P 1'
#
loop_
_entity.id
_entity.type
_entity.pdbx_description
1 polymer ?
#
loop_
_entity_poly.entity_id
_entity_poly.type
_entity_poly.pdbx_seq_one_letter_code
_entity_poly.pdbx_strand_id
1 'polypeptide(L)'
;MRSRTLALIVAVVAGIATTGPAVADRSVQRGLTLSADVAQVAVTPVPCAKQGFELRFGNTGKTAVYADAFLEAATPLTLSRNLVSSYLPPGYTLKVRIDVNAPRGTAPGKYAISIKAGDQKLTLPVEVGEAPVDTTGNLARYVPVTASSEHLPLYPACGAVDGDRDSEHWAKTTGWNDSTRGNFPDWLQVTFDQPQTVGRVDLYTLNSKQYPAAKYGLKDWDVQTQVDGSWQTVAQVRNNTAPLVSTTFTPVTATAIRVLALASNEGLTYSRIVELEAYQ
;
A
#
# COMPACT_ATOMS: atom_id res chain seq x y z
N MET A 1 -61.26 19.25 72.18
CA MET A 1 -60.87 17.88 71.68
C MET A 1 -60.46 17.99 70.25
N ARG A 2 -59.15 17.90 69.96
CA ARG A 2 -58.58 17.96 68.60
C ARG A 2 -57.99 16.59 68.30
N SER A 3 -58.59 15.87 67.36
CA SER A 3 -58.17 14.59 66.87
C SER A 3 -56.93 14.81 65.92
N ARG A 4 -55.81 14.14 66.14
CA ARG A 4 -54.65 14.12 65.29
C ARG A 4 -54.65 12.79 64.50
N THR A 5 -54.86 12.94 63.20
CA THR A 5 -54.74 11.82 62.25
C THR A 5 -53.27 11.61 61.90
N LEU A 6 -52.74 10.40 62.16
CA LEU A 6 -51.40 9.99 61.82
C LEU A 6 -51.41 9.44 60.37
N ALA A 7 -50.67 10.07 59.48
CA ALA A 7 -50.50 9.59 58.12
C ALA A 7 -49.27 8.68 58.06
N LEU A 8 -49.50 7.42 57.69
CA LEU A 8 -48.44 6.43 57.46
C LEU A 8 -47.86 6.62 56.07
N ILE A 9 -46.58 7.01 55.95
CA ILE A 9 -45.90 7.10 54.69
C ILE A 9 -45.22 5.76 54.45
N VAL A 10 -45.70 5.00 53.44
CA VAL A 10 -45.04 3.80 52.93
C VAL A 10 -44.02 4.23 51.90
N ALA A 11 -42.74 4.12 52.21
CA ALA A 11 -41.63 4.32 51.27
C ALA A 11 -41.46 3.08 50.42
N VAL A 12 -41.80 3.16 49.12
CA VAL A 12 -41.46 2.12 48.13
C VAL A 12 -40.00 2.34 47.69
N VAL A 13 -39.10 1.49 48.11
CA VAL A 13 -37.72 1.44 47.62
C VAL A 13 -37.74 0.71 46.28
N ALA A 14 -37.67 1.48 45.18
CA ALA A 14 -37.43 0.92 43.85
C ALA A 14 -35.98 0.52 43.75
N GLY A 15 -35.68 -0.79 43.76
CA GLY A 15 -34.36 -1.32 43.50
C GLY A 15 -33.96 -1.07 42.05
N ILE A 16 -32.99 -0.18 41.83
CA ILE A 16 -32.34 -0.03 40.53
C ILE A 16 -31.42 -1.22 40.33
N ALA A 17 -31.85 -2.17 39.52
CA ALA A 17 -30.94 -3.22 39.01
C ALA A 17 -29.95 -2.57 38.06
N THR A 18 -28.71 -2.34 38.51
CA THR A 18 -27.61 -1.98 37.64
C THR A 18 -27.22 -3.22 36.84
N THR A 19 -27.67 -3.32 35.59
CA THR A 19 -27.09 -4.27 34.64
C THR A 19 -25.70 -3.79 34.34
N GLY A 20 -24.69 -4.39 34.96
CA GLY A 20 -23.31 -4.20 34.59
C GLY A 20 -23.10 -4.57 33.11
N PRO A 21 -22.11 -3.99 32.44
CA PRO A 21 -21.83 -4.35 31.06
C PRO A 21 -21.64 -5.88 31.00
N ALA A 22 -22.41 -6.52 30.11
CA ALA A 22 -22.25 -7.94 29.85
C ALA A 22 -20.80 -8.18 29.47
N VAL A 23 -20.02 -8.81 30.32
CA VAL A 23 -18.69 -9.32 29.97
C VAL A 23 -18.96 -10.33 28.88
N ALA A 24 -18.58 -9.99 27.64
CA ALA A 24 -18.66 -10.92 26.53
C ALA A 24 -17.97 -12.20 26.95
N ASP A 25 -18.73 -13.25 27.10
CA ASP A 25 -18.22 -14.58 27.42
C ASP A 25 -17.22 -14.94 26.32
N ARG A 26 -15.93 -15.02 26.69
CA ARG A 26 -14.88 -15.57 25.85
C ARG A 26 -15.05 -17.08 25.79
N SER A 27 -16.21 -17.55 25.33
CA SER A 27 -16.39 -18.94 24.99
C SER A 27 -15.32 -19.28 23.94
N VAL A 28 -14.54 -20.30 24.23
CA VAL A 28 -13.56 -20.86 23.28
C VAL A 28 -14.34 -21.15 22.00
N GLN A 29 -14.10 -20.36 20.95
CA GLN A 29 -14.79 -20.49 19.65
C GLN A 29 -14.32 -21.78 18.98
N ARG A 30 -14.99 -22.89 19.32
CA ARG A 30 -14.73 -24.22 18.74
C ARG A 30 -15.22 -24.24 17.29
N GLY A 31 -14.43 -24.87 16.43
CA GLY A 31 -14.79 -25.05 15.00
C GLY A 31 -14.24 -23.97 14.07
N LEU A 32 -13.44 -23.03 14.56
CA LEU A 32 -12.68 -22.16 13.67
C LEU A 32 -11.56 -22.95 12.97
N THR A 33 -11.26 -22.56 11.74
CA THR A 33 -10.15 -23.13 10.97
C THR A 33 -9.32 -22.02 10.36
N LEU A 34 -7.99 -22.20 10.33
CA LEU A 34 -7.02 -21.33 9.70
C LEU A 34 -6.17 -22.12 8.72
N SER A 35 -6.03 -21.65 7.50
CA SER A 35 -5.04 -22.18 6.55
C SER A 35 -4.61 -21.07 5.58
N ALA A 36 -3.49 -21.30 4.90
CA ALA A 36 -3.01 -20.47 3.79
C ALA A 36 -3.08 -21.29 2.49
N ASP A 37 -3.15 -20.61 1.36
CA ASP A 37 -3.08 -21.23 0.02
C ASP A 37 -1.67 -21.72 -0.35
N VAL A 38 -0.65 -21.28 0.43
CA VAL A 38 0.75 -21.65 0.27
C VAL A 38 1.33 -22.22 1.57
N ALA A 39 2.33 -23.09 1.46
CA ALA A 39 3.07 -23.61 2.61
C ALA A 39 4.14 -22.63 3.11
N GLN A 40 4.60 -21.73 2.27
CA GLN A 40 5.63 -20.73 2.55
C GLN A 40 5.40 -19.52 1.64
N VAL A 41 5.68 -18.32 2.14
CA VAL A 41 5.68 -17.09 1.33
C VAL A 41 7.11 -16.75 0.93
N ALA A 42 7.37 -16.60 -0.36
CA ALA A 42 8.60 -16.02 -0.86
C ALA A 42 8.45 -14.50 -0.97
N VAL A 43 9.42 -13.74 -0.45
CA VAL A 43 9.38 -12.29 -0.40
C VAL A 43 10.69 -11.72 -0.92
N THR A 44 10.60 -10.77 -1.85
CA THR A 44 11.72 -9.95 -2.31
C THR A 44 11.64 -8.58 -1.65
N PRO A 45 12.74 -8.05 -1.08
CA PRO A 45 12.72 -6.79 -0.33
C PRO A 45 12.80 -5.57 -1.26
N VAL A 46 11.77 -5.39 -2.10
CA VAL A 46 11.61 -4.25 -2.99
C VAL A 46 10.27 -3.56 -2.78
N PRO A 47 10.18 -2.24 -2.99
CA PRO A 47 8.91 -1.53 -2.93
C PRO A 47 7.88 -2.11 -3.92
N CYS A 48 6.61 -2.01 -3.59
CA CYS A 48 5.48 -2.44 -4.43
C CYS A 48 5.44 -3.91 -4.87
N ALA A 49 6.32 -4.75 -4.36
CA ALA A 49 6.25 -6.17 -4.70
C ALA A 49 4.89 -6.77 -4.24
N LYS A 50 4.10 -7.27 -5.20
CA LYS A 50 2.79 -7.91 -4.92
C LYS A 50 2.99 -9.35 -4.47
N GLN A 51 3.48 -9.55 -3.28
CA GLN A 51 3.80 -10.84 -2.66
C GLN A 51 2.91 -11.06 -1.44
N GLY A 52 2.61 -12.31 -1.12
CA GLY A 52 1.76 -12.65 0.03
C GLY A 52 1.00 -13.94 -0.19
N PHE A 53 -0.11 -14.11 0.53
CA PHE A 53 -0.89 -15.34 0.54
C PHE A 53 -2.39 -15.07 0.66
N GLU A 54 -3.23 -16.06 0.33
CA GLU A 54 -4.65 -16.07 0.64
C GLU A 54 -4.86 -16.76 2.01
N LEU A 55 -5.25 -15.99 3.00
CA LEU A 55 -5.73 -16.54 4.28
C LEU A 55 -7.12 -17.14 4.06
N ARG A 56 -7.30 -18.38 4.48
CA ARG A 56 -8.59 -19.06 4.57
C ARG A 56 -8.99 -19.16 6.03
N PHE A 57 -10.06 -18.47 6.38
CA PHE A 57 -10.59 -18.38 7.73
C PHE A 57 -12.02 -18.92 7.75
N GLY A 58 -12.21 -20.08 8.37
CA GLY A 58 -13.45 -20.84 8.26
C GLY A 58 -14.11 -21.17 9.59
N ASN A 59 -15.40 -21.55 9.49
CA ASN A 59 -16.20 -22.07 10.58
C ASN A 59 -16.76 -23.44 10.19
N THR A 60 -16.24 -24.52 10.78
CA THR A 60 -16.74 -25.89 10.65
C THR A 60 -17.75 -26.25 11.74
N GLY A 61 -18.04 -25.35 12.66
CA GLY A 61 -19.05 -25.50 13.71
C GLY A 61 -20.47 -25.51 13.15
N LYS A 62 -21.45 -25.82 14.02
CA LYS A 62 -22.89 -25.92 13.67
C LYS A 62 -23.62 -24.57 13.83
N THR A 63 -23.01 -23.60 14.45
CA THR A 63 -23.57 -22.25 14.72
C THR A 63 -22.73 -21.19 14.06
N ALA A 64 -23.35 -20.11 13.60
CA ALA A 64 -22.65 -18.95 13.09
C ALA A 64 -21.91 -18.22 14.22
N VAL A 65 -20.75 -17.66 13.92
CA VAL A 65 -19.92 -16.92 14.87
C VAL A 65 -19.39 -15.62 14.26
N TYR A 66 -19.22 -14.60 15.11
CA TYR A 66 -18.32 -13.48 14.80
C TYR A 66 -16.94 -13.84 15.31
N ALA A 67 -15.94 -13.79 14.47
CA ALA A 67 -14.61 -14.22 14.82
C ALA A 67 -13.53 -13.30 14.24
N ASP A 68 -12.43 -13.19 14.97
CA ASP A 68 -11.27 -12.39 14.65
C ASP A 68 -10.05 -13.30 14.44
N ALA A 69 -9.34 -13.06 13.34
CA ALA A 69 -8.01 -13.62 13.13
C ALA A 69 -6.98 -12.48 13.23
N PHE A 70 -6.06 -12.60 14.18
CA PHE A 70 -4.95 -11.66 14.41
C PHE A 70 -3.71 -12.18 13.71
N LEU A 71 -3.06 -11.29 12.96
CA LEU A 71 -1.85 -11.61 12.19
C LEU A 71 -0.69 -10.75 12.69
N GLU A 72 0.45 -11.37 12.89
CA GLU A 72 1.68 -10.73 13.32
C GLU A 72 2.86 -11.27 12.50
N ALA A 73 3.58 -10.38 11.84
CA ALA A 73 4.80 -10.74 11.12
C ALA A 73 6.04 -10.48 11.98
N ALA A 74 7.07 -11.31 11.80
CA ALA A 74 8.38 -11.04 12.37
C ALA A 74 8.98 -9.74 11.81
N THR A 75 9.52 -8.88 12.68
CA THR A 75 10.21 -7.65 12.28
C THR A 75 11.39 -7.99 11.34
N PRO A 76 11.62 -7.24 10.23
CA PRO A 76 10.97 -5.96 9.88
C PRO A 76 9.79 -6.11 8.91
N LEU A 77 9.26 -7.30 8.67
CA LEU A 77 8.16 -7.53 7.74
C LEU A 77 6.89 -6.79 8.18
N THR A 78 6.12 -6.35 7.19
CA THR A 78 4.80 -5.74 7.40
C THR A 78 3.72 -6.47 6.61
N LEU A 79 2.47 -6.39 7.07
CA LEU A 79 1.32 -7.01 6.43
C LEU A 79 0.34 -5.92 5.97
N SER A 80 -0.39 -6.19 4.89
CA SER A 80 -1.46 -5.29 4.42
C SER A 80 -2.59 -5.14 5.45
N ARG A 81 -2.71 -6.11 6.37
CA ARG A 81 -3.60 -6.05 7.52
C ARG A 81 -3.12 -6.99 8.63
N ASN A 82 -3.36 -6.61 9.86
CA ASN A 82 -3.03 -7.38 11.07
C ASN A 82 -4.26 -7.98 11.76
N LEU A 83 -5.45 -7.69 11.23
CA LEU A 83 -6.74 -8.20 11.74
C LEU A 83 -7.68 -8.51 10.57
N VAL A 84 -8.34 -9.67 10.66
CA VAL A 84 -9.45 -10.07 9.81
C VAL A 84 -10.62 -10.41 10.70
N SER A 85 -11.65 -9.55 10.74
CA SER A 85 -12.89 -9.76 11.48
C SER A 85 -14.01 -10.14 10.52
N SER A 86 -14.78 -11.17 10.85
CA SER A 86 -15.88 -11.60 9.99
C SER A 86 -16.99 -12.33 10.77
N TYR A 87 -18.20 -12.22 10.22
CA TYR A 87 -19.30 -13.12 10.52
C TYR A 87 -19.13 -14.39 9.66
N LEU A 88 -19.03 -15.55 10.31
CA LEU A 88 -18.78 -16.85 9.68
C LEU A 88 -19.98 -17.79 9.91
N PRO A 89 -20.87 -17.97 8.94
CA PRO A 89 -21.90 -19.00 8.99
C PRO A 89 -21.31 -20.43 9.11
N PRO A 90 -22.12 -21.42 9.54
CA PRO A 90 -21.70 -22.81 9.53
C PRO A 90 -21.22 -23.26 8.14
N GLY A 91 -20.05 -23.91 8.07
CA GLY A 91 -19.46 -24.41 6.82
C GLY A 91 -18.87 -23.34 5.90
N TYR A 92 -18.92 -22.06 6.27
CA TYR A 92 -18.38 -20.96 5.45
C TYR A 92 -16.88 -20.78 5.68
N THR A 93 -16.15 -20.49 4.61
CA THR A 93 -14.75 -20.11 4.64
C THR A 93 -14.54 -18.80 3.90
N LEU A 94 -14.14 -17.78 4.65
CA LEU A 94 -13.69 -16.50 4.12
C LEU A 94 -12.31 -16.64 3.51
N LYS A 95 -12.08 -16.05 2.34
CA LYS A 95 -10.79 -15.95 1.67
C LYS A 95 -10.36 -14.49 1.65
N VAL A 96 -9.16 -14.21 2.16
CA VAL A 96 -8.65 -12.85 2.25
C VAL A 96 -7.21 -12.82 1.79
N ARG A 97 -6.92 -11.97 0.81
CA ARG A 97 -5.54 -11.68 0.40
C ARG A 97 -4.83 -10.91 1.50
N ILE A 98 -3.66 -11.39 1.91
CA ILE A 98 -2.72 -10.76 2.83
C ILE A 98 -1.43 -10.51 2.05
N ASP A 99 -1.11 -9.24 1.80
CA ASP A 99 0.17 -8.89 1.21
C ASP A 99 1.22 -8.81 2.30
N VAL A 100 2.42 -9.31 1.98
CA VAL A 100 3.59 -9.33 2.85
C VAL A 100 4.65 -8.45 2.23
N ASN A 101 5.10 -7.45 2.95
CA ASN A 101 6.11 -6.53 2.49
C ASN A 101 7.37 -6.62 3.35
N ALA A 102 8.52 -6.75 2.69
CA ALA A 102 9.83 -6.61 3.29
C ALA A 102 10.38 -5.23 2.93
N PRO A 103 10.62 -4.34 3.90
CA PRO A 103 11.29 -3.08 3.65
C PRO A 103 12.62 -3.28 2.94
N ARG A 104 13.02 -2.30 2.15
CA ARG A 104 14.34 -2.28 1.51
C ARG A 104 15.44 -2.41 2.56
N GLY A 105 16.44 -3.23 2.28
CA GLY A 105 17.51 -3.54 3.24
C GLY A 105 17.17 -4.62 4.27
N THR A 106 15.98 -5.24 4.18
CA THR A 106 15.69 -6.45 4.95
C THR A 106 16.70 -7.54 4.60
N ALA A 107 17.37 -8.09 5.60
CA ALA A 107 18.34 -9.16 5.38
C ALA A 107 17.65 -10.41 4.80
N PRO A 108 18.27 -11.07 3.81
CA PRO A 108 17.80 -12.35 3.34
C PRO A 108 17.77 -13.39 4.47
N GLY A 109 16.75 -14.26 4.46
CA GLY A 109 16.64 -15.28 5.49
C GLY A 109 15.22 -15.74 5.77
N LYS A 110 15.08 -16.50 6.86
CA LYS A 110 13.82 -17.10 7.28
C LYS A 110 13.14 -16.25 8.35
N TYR A 111 11.91 -15.91 8.08
CA TYR A 111 10.99 -15.19 8.97
C TYR A 111 9.71 -15.99 9.16
N ALA A 112 8.76 -15.47 9.90
CA ALA A 112 7.47 -16.13 10.08
C ALA A 112 6.34 -15.12 10.29
N ILE A 113 5.13 -15.55 9.92
CA ILE A 113 3.88 -14.88 10.25
C ILE A 113 3.11 -15.77 11.20
N SER A 114 2.73 -15.24 12.37
CA SER A 114 1.85 -15.89 13.33
C SER A 114 0.42 -15.43 13.10
N ILE A 115 -0.52 -16.38 13.00
CA ILE A 115 -1.94 -16.11 12.84
C ILE A 115 -2.69 -16.84 13.94
N LYS A 116 -3.58 -16.12 14.64
CA LYS A 116 -4.36 -16.67 15.77
C LYS A 116 -5.83 -16.31 15.64
N ALA A 117 -6.71 -17.31 15.82
CA ALA A 117 -8.16 -17.09 15.86
C ALA A 117 -8.78 -18.08 16.85
N GLY A 118 -9.33 -17.58 17.96
CA GLY A 118 -9.78 -18.42 19.07
C GLY A 118 -8.65 -19.29 19.62
N ASP A 119 -8.83 -20.60 19.58
CA ASP A 119 -7.83 -21.61 19.96
C ASP A 119 -6.90 -22.04 18.80
N GLN A 120 -7.22 -21.60 17.58
CA GLN A 120 -6.46 -21.96 16.40
C GLN A 120 -5.20 -21.10 16.26
N LYS A 121 -4.10 -21.74 15.84
CA LYS A 121 -2.83 -21.06 15.51
C LYS A 121 -2.28 -21.62 14.21
N LEU A 122 -1.83 -20.71 13.35
CA LEU A 122 -1.11 -21.04 12.13
C LEU A 122 0.19 -20.24 12.13
N THR A 123 1.32 -20.91 11.93
CA THR A 123 2.60 -20.25 11.66
C THR A 123 2.94 -20.48 10.20
N LEU A 124 3.05 -19.40 9.44
CA LEU A 124 3.38 -19.44 8.03
C LEU A 124 4.84 -19.00 7.85
N PRO A 125 5.74 -19.88 7.36
CA PRO A 125 7.11 -19.50 7.04
C PRO A 125 7.17 -18.44 5.95
N VAL A 126 8.12 -17.51 6.08
CA VAL A 126 8.44 -16.50 5.08
C VAL A 126 9.92 -16.60 4.76
N GLU A 127 10.27 -16.68 3.49
CA GLU A 127 11.64 -16.61 3.02
C GLU A 127 11.87 -15.31 2.29
N VAL A 128 12.72 -14.45 2.86
CA VAL A 128 13.16 -13.21 2.23
C VAL A 128 14.40 -13.53 1.41
N GLY A 129 14.29 -13.31 0.10
CA GLY A 129 15.40 -13.46 -0.84
C GLY A 129 16.33 -12.27 -0.86
N GLU A 130 17.39 -12.36 -1.67
CA GLU A 130 18.28 -11.24 -1.96
C GLU A 130 17.52 -10.11 -2.67
N ALA A 131 17.86 -8.87 -2.36
CA ALA A 131 17.39 -7.74 -3.14
C ALA A 131 17.95 -7.83 -4.57
N PRO A 132 17.15 -7.63 -5.61
CA PRO A 132 17.64 -7.64 -6.98
C PRO A 132 18.64 -6.48 -7.18
N VAL A 133 19.77 -6.79 -7.78
CA VAL A 133 20.77 -5.80 -8.17
C VAL A 133 20.34 -5.22 -9.51
N ASP A 134 20.23 -3.88 -9.59
CA ASP A 134 20.03 -3.25 -10.89
C ASP A 134 21.31 -3.32 -11.71
N THR A 135 21.22 -3.92 -12.91
CA THR A 135 22.32 -4.03 -13.87
C THR A 135 22.18 -3.08 -15.06
N THR A 136 21.13 -2.26 -15.08
CA THR A 136 20.83 -1.32 -16.18
C THR A 136 21.44 0.05 -15.96
N GLY A 137 21.92 0.33 -14.75
CA GLY A 137 22.40 1.64 -14.33
C GLY A 137 21.27 2.63 -14.03
N ASN A 138 20.03 2.16 -13.88
CA ASN A 138 18.91 2.98 -13.48
C ASN A 138 18.98 3.34 -11.99
N LEU A 139 19.37 4.55 -11.67
CA LEU A 139 19.53 5.06 -10.31
C LEU A 139 18.22 5.18 -9.54
N ALA A 140 17.06 5.19 -10.24
CA ALA A 140 15.75 5.31 -9.62
C ALA A 140 15.11 3.98 -9.26
N ARG A 141 15.64 2.85 -9.76
CA ARG A 141 14.99 1.55 -9.61
C ARG A 141 14.94 1.08 -8.16
N TYR A 142 13.73 0.78 -7.66
CA TYR A 142 13.46 0.32 -6.29
C TYR A 142 13.93 1.28 -5.19
N VAL A 143 14.18 2.54 -5.52
CA VAL A 143 14.59 3.58 -4.57
C VAL A 143 13.34 4.17 -3.88
N PRO A 144 13.45 4.72 -2.67
CA PRO A 144 12.34 5.38 -2.02
C PRO A 144 11.71 6.46 -2.89
N VAL A 145 10.41 6.39 -3.08
CA VAL A 145 9.62 7.29 -3.91
C VAL A 145 8.41 7.79 -3.16
N THR A 146 8.07 9.04 -3.37
CA THR A 146 6.88 9.71 -2.82
C THR A 146 6.18 10.50 -3.94
N ALA A 147 4.94 10.85 -3.73
CA ALA A 147 4.15 11.62 -4.70
C ALA A 147 3.28 12.67 -4.02
N SER A 148 2.79 13.64 -4.80
CA SER A 148 1.82 14.64 -4.32
C SER A 148 0.54 14.00 -3.80
N SER A 149 0.09 12.94 -4.46
CA SER A 149 -1.03 12.09 -4.07
C SER A 149 -0.94 10.74 -4.78
N GLU A 150 -1.68 9.72 -4.30
CA GLU A 150 -1.67 8.37 -4.87
C GLU A 150 -3.08 7.83 -4.97
N HIS A 151 -3.45 7.26 -6.10
CA HIS A 151 -4.74 6.60 -6.28
C HIS A 151 -4.65 5.14 -5.80
N LEU A 152 -4.58 4.97 -4.49
CA LEU A 152 -4.46 3.66 -3.84
C LEU A 152 -5.75 2.84 -3.91
N PRO A 153 -5.66 1.50 -3.90
CA PRO A 153 -4.42 0.70 -3.84
C PRO A 153 -3.82 0.38 -5.22
N LEU A 154 -4.37 0.90 -6.34
CA LEU A 154 -4.05 0.44 -7.68
C LEU A 154 -2.78 1.08 -8.26
N TYR A 155 -2.47 2.32 -7.88
CA TYR A 155 -1.43 3.13 -8.52
C TYR A 155 -0.51 3.80 -7.50
N PRO A 156 0.20 3.02 -6.67
CA PRO A 156 1.16 3.57 -5.71
C PRO A 156 2.38 4.16 -6.41
N ALA A 157 3.01 5.17 -5.79
CA ALA A 157 4.20 5.84 -6.33
C ALA A 157 5.32 4.86 -6.69
N CYS A 158 5.53 3.84 -5.87
CA CYS A 158 6.57 2.84 -6.09
C CYS A 158 6.37 1.97 -7.36
N GLY A 159 5.17 1.95 -7.94
CA GLY A 159 4.92 1.32 -9.24
C GLY A 159 5.55 2.05 -10.41
N ALA A 160 6.01 3.29 -10.23
CA ALA A 160 6.68 4.05 -11.27
C ALA A 160 8.21 3.99 -11.19
N VAL A 161 8.78 3.11 -10.36
CA VAL A 161 10.23 2.85 -10.22
C VAL A 161 10.53 1.36 -10.03
N ASP A 162 9.67 0.49 -10.54
CA ASP A 162 9.76 -0.97 -10.38
C ASP A 162 10.49 -1.65 -11.54
N GLY A 163 10.79 -0.90 -12.60
CA GLY A 163 11.47 -1.36 -13.81
C GLY A 163 10.53 -1.94 -14.87
N ASP A 164 9.22 -1.87 -14.66
CA ASP A 164 8.21 -2.31 -15.63
C ASP A 164 7.74 -1.12 -16.49
N ARG A 165 8.13 -1.11 -17.75
CA ARG A 165 7.81 -0.07 -18.74
C ARG A 165 6.54 -0.36 -19.54
N ASP A 166 5.91 -1.54 -19.31
CA ASP A 166 4.78 -1.99 -20.12
C ASP A 166 3.46 -1.41 -19.62
N SER A 167 2.93 -0.45 -20.36
CA SER A 167 1.63 0.16 -20.07
C SER A 167 0.44 -0.80 -20.13
N GLU A 168 0.57 -2.00 -20.70
CA GLU A 168 -0.47 -3.04 -20.65
C GLU A 168 -0.57 -3.67 -19.25
N HIS A 169 0.44 -3.45 -18.40
CA HIS A 169 0.43 -3.83 -16.98
C HIS A 169 -0.16 -2.73 -16.07
N TRP A 170 -0.57 -1.61 -16.62
CA TRP A 170 -1.21 -0.50 -15.88
C TRP A 170 -2.36 -0.98 -15.00
N ALA A 171 -2.39 -0.50 -13.77
CA ALA A 171 -3.34 -0.93 -12.71
C ALA A 171 -3.21 -2.38 -12.24
N LYS A 172 -2.30 -3.17 -12.80
CA LYS A 172 -2.07 -4.57 -12.39
C LYS A 172 -0.83 -4.68 -11.51
N THR A 173 0.30 -4.21 -12.01
CA THR A 173 1.60 -4.35 -11.38
C THR A 173 2.42 -3.08 -11.38
N THR A 174 2.22 -2.15 -12.29
CA THR A 174 3.08 -0.99 -12.49
C THR A 174 2.31 0.33 -12.59
N GLY A 175 3.03 1.43 -12.43
CA GLY A 175 2.62 2.79 -12.67
C GLY A 175 2.05 3.53 -11.46
N TRP A 176 2.24 4.83 -11.50
CA TRP A 176 1.66 5.79 -10.57
C TRP A 176 0.59 6.65 -11.23
N ASN A 177 -0.52 6.84 -10.53
CA ASN A 177 -1.57 7.81 -10.85
C ASN A 177 -1.84 8.68 -9.63
N ASP A 178 -1.89 9.99 -9.79
CA ASP A 178 -2.35 10.88 -8.74
C ASP A 178 -3.83 10.64 -8.40
N SER A 179 -4.30 11.16 -7.26
CA SER A 179 -5.71 11.02 -6.83
C SER A 179 -6.54 12.29 -6.98
N THR A 180 -5.96 13.37 -7.53
CA THR A 180 -6.53 14.72 -7.51
C THR A 180 -6.86 15.22 -8.92
N ARG A 181 -7.89 14.65 -9.54
CA ARG A 181 -8.28 14.94 -10.92
C ARG A 181 -8.28 16.43 -11.25
N GLY A 182 -7.50 16.81 -12.28
CA GLY A 182 -7.47 18.17 -12.82
C GLY A 182 -6.78 19.19 -11.93
N ASN A 183 -6.09 18.76 -10.90
CA ASN A 183 -5.47 19.62 -9.91
C ASN A 183 -3.94 19.55 -10.05
N PHE A 184 -3.39 20.41 -10.87
CA PHE A 184 -1.95 20.53 -11.12
C PHE A 184 -1.35 21.71 -10.34
N PRO A 185 -0.05 21.69 -9.99
CA PRO A 185 0.93 20.65 -10.34
C PRO A 185 0.90 19.43 -9.43
N ASP A 186 1.13 18.26 -10.02
CA ASP A 186 1.47 17.04 -9.30
C ASP A 186 2.96 16.79 -9.33
N TRP A 187 3.44 15.88 -8.47
CA TRP A 187 4.83 15.48 -8.52
C TRP A 187 5.03 14.03 -8.09
N LEU A 188 6.04 13.39 -8.70
CA LEU A 188 6.62 12.11 -8.31
C LEU A 188 8.09 12.33 -8.01
N GLN A 189 8.53 11.98 -6.80
CA GLN A 189 9.87 12.23 -6.28
C GLN A 189 10.58 10.94 -5.91
N VAL A 190 11.79 10.74 -6.42
CA VAL A 190 12.74 9.70 -6.03
C VAL A 190 13.77 10.31 -5.09
N THR A 191 13.99 9.71 -3.93
CA THR A 191 15.00 10.15 -2.95
C THR A 191 16.12 9.11 -2.89
N PHE A 192 17.33 9.49 -3.23
CA PHE A 192 18.49 8.58 -3.23
C PHE A 192 19.01 8.35 -1.81
N ASP A 193 19.49 7.14 -1.53
CA ASP A 193 20.12 6.82 -0.23
C ASP A 193 21.43 7.59 0.00
N GLN A 194 22.13 7.91 -1.08
CA GLN A 194 23.33 8.74 -1.12
C GLN A 194 23.22 9.67 -2.33
N PRO A 195 23.82 10.86 -2.30
CA PRO A 195 23.84 11.73 -3.48
C PRO A 195 24.30 11.01 -4.74
N GLN A 196 23.57 11.15 -5.83
CA GLN A 196 23.85 10.55 -7.13
C GLN A 196 24.09 11.63 -8.18
N THR A 197 25.02 11.39 -9.09
CA THR A 197 25.20 12.25 -10.27
C THR A 197 24.20 11.81 -11.33
N VAL A 198 23.28 12.70 -11.70
CA VAL A 198 22.24 12.46 -12.69
C VAL A 198 22.42 13.38 -13.87
N GLY A 199 22.41 12.84 -15.09
CA GLY A 199 22.54 13.60 -16.36
C GLY A 199 21.43 13.28 -17.37
N ARG A 200 20.62 12.23 -17.11
CA ARG A 200 19.49 11.85 -17.96
C ARG A 200 18.33 11.32 -17.13
N VAL A 201 17.12 11.67 -17.53
CA VAL A 201 15.86 11.11 -17.03
C VAL A 201 15.03 10.60 -18.20
N ASP A 202 14.62 9.35 -18.14
CA ASP A 202 13.70 8.72 -19.07
C ASP A 202 12.33 8.60 -18.39
N LEU A 203 11.32 9.24 -18.96
CA LEU A 203 9.95 9.20 -18.44
C LEU A 203 9.04 8.45 -19.40
N TYR A 204 8.45 7.37 -18.89
CA TYR A 204 7.41 6.59 -19.56
C TYR A 204 6.06 7.03 -19.03
N THR A 205 5.28 7.67 -19.88
CA THR A 205 3.89 8.04 -19.56
C THR A 205 2.94 6.95 -20.04
N LEU A 206 1.69 6.96 -19.54
CA LEU A 206 0.70 5.95 -19.92
C LEU A 206 0.51 5.86 -21.43
N ASN A 207 0.71 4.67 -22.01
CA ASN A 207 0.53 4.37 -23.44
C ASN A 207 0.14 2.91 -23.67
N SER A 208 -1.12 2.58 -23.50
CA SER A 208 -1.66 1.26 -23.87
C SER A 208 -2.59 1.34 -25.05
N LYS A 209 -3.05 0.19 -25.56
CA LYS A 209 -4.07 0.15 -26.62
C LYS A 209 -5.34 0.91 -26.24
N GLN A 210 -5.74 0.82 -24.98
CA GLN A 210 -6.92 1.49 -24.45
C GLN A 210 -6.64 2.98 -24.14
N TYR A 211 -5.41 3.30 -23.71
CA TYR A 211 -5.02 4.63 -23.22
C TYR A 211 -3.77 5.13 -23.94
N PRO A 212 -3.87 5.57 -25.23
CA PRO A 212 -2.72 6.07 -25.98
C PRO A 212 -2.15 7.36 -25.39
N ALA A 213 -0.82 7.51 -25.41
CA ALA A 213 -0.10 8.63 -24.79
C ALA A 213 -0.54 9.99 -25.30
N ALA A 214 -0.81 10.13 -26.61
CA ALA A 214 -1.29 11.36 -27.22
C ALA A 214 -2.62 11.86 -26.62
N LYS A 215 -3.35 11.01 -25.92
CA LYS A 215 -4.62 11.37 -25.27
C LYS A 215 -4.54 11.30 -23.74
N TYR A 216 -3.83 10.33 -23.16
CA TYR A 216 -3.87 10.03 -21.74
C TYR A 216 -2.55 10.23 -21.01
N GLY A 217 -1.45 10.46 -21.75
CA GLY A 217 -0.13 10.66 -21.18
C GLY A 217 0.08 12.07 -20.60
N LEU A 218 1.20 12.26 -19.93
CA LEU A 218 1.64 13.58 -19.50
C LEU A 218 2.00 14.45 -20.70
N LYS A 219 1.57 15.72 -20.64
CA LYS A 219 1.78 16.73 -21.67
C LYS A 219 2.94 17.67 -21.35
N ASP A 220 2.91 18.25 -20.15
CA ASP A 220 3.87 19.25 -19.71
C ASP A 220 4.41 18.88 -18.35
N TRP A 221 5.75 18.89 -18.19
CA TRP A 221 6.40 18.68 -16.91
C TRP A 221 7.80 19.30 -16.85
N ASP A 222 8.29 19.51 -15.64
CA ASP A 222 9.66 19.86 -15.35
C ASP A 222 10.37 18.68 -14.70
N VAL A 223 11.63 18.44 -15.11
CA VAL A 223 12.57 17.58 -14.38
C VAL A 223 13.33 18.45 -13.41
N GLN A 224 13.29 18.10 -12.15
CA GLN A 224 13.95 18.86 -11.09
C GLN A 224 14.88 17.96 -10.28
N THR A 225 16.02 18.52 -9.87
CA THR A 225 16.99 17.90 -8.98
C THR A 225 17.04 18.66 -7.64
N GLN A 226 17.26 17.93 -6.54
CA GLN A 226 17.46 18.54 -5.24
C GLN A 226 18.95 18.63 -4.91
N VAL A 227 19.45 19.86 -4.80
CA VAL A 227 20.83 20.17 -4.45
C VAL A 227 20.80 21.07 -3.21
N ASP A 228 21.54 20.70 -2.17
CA ASP A 228 21.61 21.44 -0.91
C ASP A 228 20.23 21.78 -0.34
N GLY A 229 19.30 20.83 -0.43
CA GLY A 229 17.93 20.99 0.05
C GLY A 229 16.99 21.82 -0.84
N SER A 230 17.50 22.40 -1.93
CA SER A 230 16.72 23.25 -2.84
C SER A 230 16.43 22.55 -4.17
N TRP A 231 15.20 22.74 -4.69
CA TRP A 231 14.82 22.22 -6.01
C TRP A 231 15.27 23.13 -7.12
N GLN A 232 15.90 22.55 -8.11
CA GLN A 232 16.36 23.23 -9.34
C GLN A 232 15.77 22.54 -10.56
N THR A 233 15.13 23.30 -11.47
CA THR A 233 14.66 22.76 -12.74
C THR A 233 15.85 22.61 -13.69
N VAL A 234 16.13 21.37 -14.09
CA VAL A 234 17.25 21.03 -15.00
C VAL A 234 16.79 20.80 -16.42
N ALA A 235 15.51 20.48 -16.63
CA ALA A 235 14.94 20.36 -17.96
C ALA A 235 13.42 20.57 -17.93
N GLN A 236 12.86 20.90 -19.09
CA GLN A 236 11.43 21.16 -19.28
C GLN A 236 10.93 20.44 -20.52
N VAL A 237 9.81 19.74 -20.40
CA VAL A 237 9.10 19.12 -21.51
C VAL A 237 7.76 19.79 -21.67
N ARG A 238 7.39 20.12 -22.90
CA ARG A 238 6.13 20.79 -23.23
C ARG A 238 5.50 20.17 -24.47
N ASN A 239 4.16 20.11 -24.49
CA ASN A 239 3.35 19.61 -25.60
C ASN A 239 3.73 18.17 -26.02
N ASN A 240 4.09 17.34 -25.04
CA ASN A 240 4.44 15.95 -25.31
C ASN A 240 3.21 15.15 -25.72
N THR A 241 3.38 14.27 -26.72
CA THR A 241 2.40 13.26 -27.13
C THR A 241 3.01 11.86 -27.25
N ALA A 242 4.32 11.74 -26.98
CA ALA A 242 5.06 10.49 -27.05
C ALA A 242 4.93 9.66 -25.76
N PRO A 243 5.04 8.34 -25.85
CA PRO A 243 4.98 7.46 -24.69
C PRO A 243 6.25 7.50 -23.82
N LEU A 244 7.38 7.79 -24.42
CA LEU A 244 8.69 7.92 -23.78
C LEU A 244 9.33 9.24 -24.18
N VAL A 245 9.88 9.93 -23.18
CA VAL A 245 10.75 11.09 -23.40
C VAL A 245 12.03 10.91 -22.61
N SER A 246 13.16 10.82 -23.31
CA SER A 246 14.49 10.88 -22.72
C SER A 246 14.97 12.32 -22.69
N THR A 247 15.26 12.81 -21.50
CA THR A 247 15.68 14.19 -21.26
C THR A 247 17.10 14.19 -20.71
N THR A 248 18.04 14.80 -21.45
CA THR A 248 19.43 14.96 -21.05
C THR A 248 19.72 16.39 -20.61
N PHE A 249 20.57 16.54 -19.61
CA PHE A 249 21.00 17.83 -19.06
C PHE A 249 22.44 17.74 -18.53
N THR A 250 23.03 18.88 -18.20
CA THR A 250 24.36 18.89 -17.56
C THR A 250 24.28 18.06 -16.27
N PRO A 251 25.14 17.03 -16.08
CA PRO A 251 25.11 16.19 -14.91
C PRO A 251 25.18 16.98 -13.61
N VAL A 252 24.31 16.66 -12.67
CA VAL A 252 24.17 17.32 -11.36
C VAL A 252 24.21 16.25 -10.28
N THR A 253 25.04 16.45 -9.23
CA THR A 253 25.00 15.60 -8.03
C THR A 253 23.84 16.05 -7.14
N ALA A 254 22.86 15.17 -6.95
CA ALA A 254 21.61 15.46 -6.28
C ALA A 254 21.25 14.40 -5.23
N THR A 255 20.54 14.82 -4.19
CA THR A 255 19.96 13.93 -3.17
C THR A 255 18.62 13.35 -3.58
N ALA A 256 17.93 14.00 -4.50
CA ALA A 256 16.65 13.55 -5.04
C ALA A 256 16.42 14.12 -6.44
N ILE A 257 15.55 13.44 -7.20
CA ILE A 257 14.97 13.97 -8.43
C ILE A 257 13.45 13.96 -8.31
N ARG A 258 12.78 14.84 -9.05
CA ARG A 258 11.33 14.76 -9.22
C ARG A 258 10.89 15.16 -10.61
N VAL A 259 9.79 14.57 -11.04
CA VAL A 259 8.97 15.04 -12.17
C VAL A 259 7.87 15.90 -11.59
N LEU A 260 7.84 17.19 -11.92
CA LEU A 260 6.77 18.12 -11.57
C LEU A 260 5.82 18.19 -12.77
N ALA A 261 4.72 17.45 -12.71
CA ALA A 261 3.71 17.37 -13.75
C ALA A 261 2.84 18.64 -13.74
N LEU A 262 2.72 19.29 -14.89
CA LEU A 262 2.00 20.55 -15.04
C LEU A 262 0.72 20.41 -15.86
N ALA A 263 0.62 19.39 -16.73
CA ALA A 263 -0.57 19.10 -17.52
C ALA A 263 -0.56 17.66 -18.07
N SER A 264 -1.74 17.12 -18.33
CA SER A 264 -1.96 15.89 -19.10
C SER A 264 -2.63 16.17 -20.46
N ASN A 265 -2.54 15.23 -21.41
CA ASN A 265 -3.07 15.39 -22.76
C ASN A 265 -4.60 15.40 -22.82
N GLU A 266 -5.27 14.62 -21.97
CA GLU A 266 -6.73 14.59 -21.89
C GLU A 266 -7.21 15.70 -20.95
N GLY A 267 -7.02 16.96 -21.33
CA GLY A 267 -7.45 18.13 -20.58
C GLY A 267 -7.87 17.86 -19.12
N LEU A 268 -7.02 18.22 -18.15
CA LEU A 268 -7.31 18.23 -16.73
C LEU A 268 -7.82 16.88 -16.17
N THR A 269 -7.12 15.80 -16.40
CA THR A 269 -7.47 14.55 -15.76
C THR A 269 -6.50 14.20 -14.65
N TYR A 270 -5.57 13.31 -14.90
CA TYR A 270 -4.66 12.75 -13.91
C TYR A 270 -3.23 12.78 -14.41
N SER A 271 -2.29 12.92 -13.51
CA SER A 271 -0.88 12.65 -13.76
C SER A 271 -0.64 11.14 -13.77
N ARG A 272 -0.07 10.61 -14.87
CA ARG A 272 0.15 9.17 -15.05
C ARG A 272 1.57 8.92 -15.51
N ILE A 273 2.34 8.22 -14.68
CA ILE A 273 3.71 7.80 -14.96
C ILE A 273 3.76 6.28 -14.86
N VAL A 274 4.17 5.61 -15.93
CA VAL A 274 4.37 4.16 -15.94
C VAL A 274 5.73 3.82 -15.32
N GLU A 275 6.80 4.52 -15.75
CA GLU A 275 8.12 4.34 -15.20
C GLU A 275 8.93 5.64 -15.25
N LEU A 276 9.70 5.90 -14.21
CA LEU A 276 10.67 6.98 -14.11
C LEU A 276 12.05 6.37 -13.90
N GLU A 277 12.95 6.62 -14.83
CA GLU A 277 14.32 6.15 -14.77
C GLU A 277 15.29 7.33 -14.73
N ALA A 278 16.39 7.15 -14.00
CA ALA A 278 17.44 8.15 -13.88
C ALA A 278 18.81 7.53 -14.16
N TYR A 279 19.65 8.27 -14.85
CA TYR A 279 20.97 7.81 -15.27
C TYR A 279 22.04 8.91 -15.10
N GLN A 280 23.28 8.46 -14.97
CA GLN A 280 24.42 9.36 -14.93
C GLN A 280 24.65 10.05 -16.28
#